data_5e2eeae751d419a2d2964a02f01afbda
#
_entry.id   5e2eeae751d419a2d2964a02f01afbda
#
_cell.length_a   1.000
_cell.length_b   1.000
_cell.length_c   1.000
_cell.angle_alpha   90.00
_cell.angle_beta   90.00
_cell.angle_gamma   90.00
#
_symmetry.space_group_name_H-M   'P 1'
#
loop_
_entity.id
_entity.type
_entity.pdbx_description
1 polymer ?
#
loop_
_entity_poly.entity_id
_entity_poly.type
_entity_poly.pdbx_seq_one_letter_code
_entity_poly.pdbx_strand_id
1 'polypeptide(L)'
;MCIRDRGWIHDGSASPYEYKIANVYAGAFRVDNTSVKGLRLSLAGYVGNSFRNTMAPTSSEKNDGIHGTVTIGTFDFRYEGYGLIARGHFDYGHLSDAKHITAFNMNMSSKSPSKKQKVASDAISTGIEAGYDFFSLSPKLRAANQRLYLFGRYDYYDSMYKMQGGDLDYEWCGHQRVAVGLNYYPIPQIVIKGEYAVGLLDSKYNNEPSISLGVAYSGWFL
;
A
#
# COMPACT_ATOMS: atom_id res chain seq x y z
N MET A 1 12.20 -1.62 1.36
CA MET A 1 11.22 -0.51 1.43
C MET A 1 11.93 0.68 2.05
N CYS A 2 12.42 1.58 1.22
CA CYS A 2 13.05 2.80 1.71
C CYS A 2 11.96 3.77 2.17
N ILE A 3 11.65 3.74 3.46
CA ILE A 3 10.82 4.75 4.12
C ILE A 3 11.69 6.03 4.25
N ARG A 4 11.93 6.69 3.13
CA ARG A 4 12.47 8.04 3.08
C ARG A 4 11.61 8.96 2.23
N ASP A 5 10.34 8.62 2.10
CA ASP A 5 9.35 9.55 1.59
C ASP A 5 8.94 10.50 2.71
N ARG A 6 9.73 11.54 2.86
CA ARG A 6 9.41 12.67 3.75
C ARG A 6 8.32 13.59 3.17
N GLY A 7 7.67 13.20 2.09
CA GLY A 7 6.80 14.10 1.35
C GLY A 7 5.32 14.03 1.70
N TRP A 8 4.80 12.89 2.11
CA TRP A 8 3.35 12.67 2.16
C TRP A 8 2.71 12.80 3.53
N ILE A 9 3.41 12.44 4.59
CA ILE A 9 2.81 12.36 5.94
C ILE A 9 3.67 13.07 7.00
N HIS A 10 4.89 13.51 6.68
CA HIS A 10 5.88 13.72 7.73
C HIS A 10 6.48 15.12 7.89
N ASP A 11 6.05 16.11 7.15
CA ASP A 11 6.61 17.47 7.32
C ASP A 11 6.18 18.17 8.63
N GLY A 12 5.32 17.54 9.41
CA GLY A 12 4.87 18.05 10.70
C GLY A 12 5.86 17.91 11.86
N SER A 13 6.88 17.04 11.73
CA SER A 13 7.77 16.70 12.87
C SER A 13 9.16 17.35 12.81
N ALA A 14 9.40 18.24 11.88
CA ALA A 14 10.74 18.80 11.67
C ALA A 14 11.18 19.76 12.80
N SER A 15 10.26 20.29 13.60
CA SER A 15 10.58 21.09 14.78
C SER A 15 9.61 20.80 15.92
N PRO A 16 10.09 20.40 17.10
CA PRO A 16 9.24 20.21 18.28
C PRO A 16 8.66 21.52 18.83
N TYR A 17 9.09 22.66 18.32
CA TYR A 17 8.68 23.97 18.79
C TYR A 17 7.73 24.71 17.84
N GLU A 18 7.47 24.19 16.64
CA GLU A 18 6.56 24.82 15.70
C GLU A 18 5.22 24.07 15.68
N TYR A 19 4.19 24.69 16.22
CA TYR A 19 2.81 24.29 15.96
C TYR A 19 2.45 24.68 14.54
N LYS A 20 2.49 23.73 13.62
CA LYS A 20 1.98 23.93 12.27
C LYS A 20 0.46 23.79 12.31
N ILE A 21 -0.24 24.88 12.13
CA ILE A 21 -1.68 24.84 11.89
C ILE A 21 -1.87 24.24 10.49
N ALA A 22 -2.58 23.13 10.41
CA ALA A 22 -2.96 22.56 9.14
C ALA A 22 -3.86 23.58 8.41
N ASN A 23 -3.39 24.10 7.30
CA ASN A 23 -4.15 24.96 6.40
C ASN A 23 -4.76 24.19 5.22
N VAL A 24 -4.70 22.86 5.28
CA VAL A 24 -5.14 21.93 4.25
C VAL A 24 -6.07 20.93 4.88
N TYR A 25 -7.22 20.73 4.25
CA TYR A 25 -8.24 19.81 4.69
C TYR A 25 -8.23 18.55 3.84
N ALA A 26 -8.54 17.42 4.47
CA ALA A 26 -8.74 16.15 3.81
C ALA A 26 -10.01 15.50 4.34
N GLY A 27 -10.69 14.76 3.47
CA GLY A 27 -11.82 13.94 3.79
C GLY A 27 -11.57 12.49 3.42
N ALA A 28 -12.05 11.57 4.23
CA ALA A 28 -12.02 10.15 3.94
C ALA A 28 -13.34 9.51 4.32
N PHE A 29 -13.73 8.48 3.57
CA PHE A 29 -14.88 7.64 3.90
C PHE A 29 -14.55 6.17 3.66
N ARG A 30 -15.28 5.30 4.33
CA ARG A 30 -15.26 3.85 4.11
C ARG A 30 -16.66 3.28 4.31
N VAL A 31 -17.03 2.37 3.41
CA VAL A 31 -18.27 1.61 3.49
C VAL A 31 -17.92 0.14 3.39
N ASP A 32 -18.37 -0.64 4.38
CA ASP A 32 -18.20 -2.09 4.42
C ASP A 32 -19.55 -2.76 4.23
N ASN A 33 -19.63 -3.75 3.35
CA ASN A 33 -20.78 -4.59 3.15
C ASN A 33 -20.47 -6.03 3.60
N THR A 34 -21.22 -6.54 4.54
CA THR A 34 -21.12 -7.88 5.11
C THR A 34 -22.43 -8.68 4.99
N SER A 35 -23.32 -8.28 4.07
CA SER A 35 -24.65 -8.90 3.90
C SER A 35 -24.56 -10.36 3.46
N VAL A 36 -23.48 -10.76 2.81
CA VAL A 36 -23.27 -12.15 2.39
C VAL A 36 -22.36 -12.83 3.41
N LYS A 37 -22.83 -13.97 3.96
CA LYS A 37 -22.06 -14.73 4.95
C LYS A 37 -20.68 -15.13 4.41
N GLY A 38 -19.66 -14.79 5.16
CA GLY A 38 -18.28 -15.09 4.79
C GLY A 38 -17.66 -14.11 3.80
N LEU A 39 -18.42 -13.18 3.22
CA LEU A 39 -17.92 -12.16 2.29
C LEU A 39 -17.99 -10.77 2.93
N ARG A 40 -16.87 -10.06 2.93
CA ARG A 40 -16.82 -8.62 3.21
C ARG A 40 -16.34 -7.91 1.95
N LEU A 41 -17.07 -6.92 1.51
CA LEU A 41 -16.70 -5.99 0.46
C LEU A 41 -16.52 -4.61 1.09
N SER A 42 -15.48 -3.90 0.72
CA SER A 42 -15.19 -2.57 1.25
C SER A 42 -14.88 -1.61 0.12
N LEU A 43 -15.43 -0.42 0.21
CA LEU A 43 -15.13 0.70 -0.66
C LEU A 43 -14.69 1.88 0.21
N ALA A 44 -13.53 2.46 -0.10
CA ALA A 44 -13.05 3.63 0.59
C ALA A 44 -12.61 4.70 -0.40
N GLY A 45 -12.65 5.94 0.04
CA GLY A 45 -12.18 7.08 -0.71
C GLY A 45 -11.51 8.10 0.19
N TYR A 46 -10.54 8.79 -0.37
CA TYR A 46 -9.82 9.89 0.26
C TYR A 46 -9.67 11.02 -0.75
N VAL A 47 -9.86 12.25 -0.29
CA VAL A 47 -9.52 13.45 -1.05
C VAL A 47 -8.90 14.48 -0.11
N GLY A 48 -7.78 15.05 -0.53
CA GLY A 48 -7.09 16.05 0.28
C GLY A 48 -6.02 16.78 -0.52
N ASN A 49 -5.66 17.97 -0.09
CA ASN A 49 -4.57 18.71 -0.70
C ASN A 49 -3.23 18.26 -0.10
N SER A 50 -2.25 17.98 -0.94
CA SER A 50 -0.91 17.54 -0.50
C SER A 50 0.14 18.64 -0.58
N PHE A 51 -0.15 19.71 -1.28
CA PHE A 51 0.78 20.80 -1.52
C PHE A 51 0.45 22.02 -0.63
N ARG A 52 1.47 22.73 -0.14
CA ARG A 52 1.34 23.89 0.75
C ARG A 52 0.95 23.60 2.21
N ASN A 53 1.28 22.47 2.75
CA ASN A 53 1.12 22.24 4.19
C ASN A 53 2.32 22.85 4.99
N THR A 54 2.77 24.03 4.62
CA THR A 54 3.83 24.73 5.34
C THR A 54 3.42 26.16 5.67
N MET A 55 3.75 26.61 6.88
CA MET A 55 3.54 28.00 7.32
C MET A 55 4.72 28.91 6.98
N ALA A 56 5.71 28.46 6.21
CA ALA A 56 6.85 29.26 5.84
C ALA A 56 6.45 30.33 4.80
N PRO A 57 6.44 31.63 5.14
CA PRO A 57 5.98 32.69 4.23
C PRO A 57 6.80 32.80 2.95
N THR A 58 8.07 32.38 3.02
CA THR A 58 9.01 32.46 1.90
C THR A 58 8.83 31.41 0.84
N SER A 59 8.14 30.30 1.14
CA SER A 59 7.86 29.24 0.17
C SER A 59 6.49 29.41 -0.50
N SER A 60 5.57 30.14 0.10
CA SER A 60 4.21 30.29 -0.41
C SER A 60 4.11 31.17 -1.65
N GLU A 61 4.89 32.23 -1.74
CA GLU A 61 4.85 33.13 -2.87
C GLU A 61 5.36 32.55 -4.18
N LYS A 62 6.34 31.64 -4.10
CA LYS A 62 6.90 30.95 -5.28
C LYS A 62 6.01 29.85 -5.82
N ASN A 63 5.04 29.41 -5.03
CA ASN A 63 4.18 28.26 -5.35
C ASN A 63 2.71 28.67 -5.50
N ASP A 64 2.44 29.96 -5.63
CA ASP A 64 1.12 30.47 -5.87
C ASP A 64 0.59 29.89 -7.21
N GLY A 65 -0.58 29.25 -7.13
CA GLY A 65 -1.24 28.61 -8.28
C GLY A 65 -0.96 27.12 -8.44
N ILE A 66 -0.08 26.47 -7.65
CA ILE A 66 0.06 25.01 -7.67
C ILE A 66 -0.84 24.41 -6.58
N HIS A 67 -1.77 23.58 -7.01
CA HIS A 67 -2.75 22.93 -6.13
C HIS A 67 -2.68 21.41 -6.31
N GLY A 68 -1.87 20.74 -5.49
CA GLY A 68 -1.77 19.30 -5.49
C GLY A 68 -2.92 18.66 -4.71
N THR A 69 -4.00 18.29 -5.37
CA THR A 69 -5.08 17.49 -4.76
C THR A 69 -4.80 16.02 -4.96
N VAL A 70 -4.75 15.27 -3.86
CA VAL A 70 -4.65 13.81 -3.84
C VAL A 70 -6.04 13.23 -3.73
N THR A 71 -6.39 12.35 -4.64
CA THR A 71 -7.61 11.54 -4.58
C THR A 71 -7.22 10.08 -4.59
N ILE A 72 -7.72 9.28 -3.64
CA ILE A 72 -7.46 7.84 -3.59
C ILE A 72 -8.80 7.12 -3.53
N GLY A 73 -8.97 6.13 -4.39
CA GLY A 73 -10.07 5.18 -4.36
C GLY A 73 -9.55 3.79 -4.03
N THR A 74 -10.18 3.10 -3.09
CA THR A 74 -9.80 1.76 -2.66
C THR A 74 -11.01 0.84 -2.69
N PHE A 75 -10.84 -0.32 -3.28
CA PHE A 75 -11.78 -1.44 -3.19
C PHE A 75 -11.06 -2.64 -2.58
N ASP A 76 -11.63 -3.27 -1.57
CA ASP A 76 -11.12 -4.52 -1.02
C ASP A 76 -12.24 -5.54 -0.80
N PHE A 77 -11.88 -6.82 -0.91
CA PHE A 77 -12.76 -7.92 -0.56
C PHE A 77 -12.04 -8.95 0.29
N ARG A 78 -12.80 -9.62 1.14
CA ARG A 78 -12.37 -10.79 1.89
C ARG A 78 -13.49 -11.81 1.90
N TYR A 79 -13.18 -13.02 1.50
CA TYR A 79 -14.07 -14.17 1.59
C TYR A 79 -13.48 -15.23 2.50
N GLU A 80 -14.29 -15.80 3.36
CA GLU A 80 -13.93 -16.93 4.22
C GLU A 80 -15.12 -17.89 4.31
N GLY A 81 -14.99 -19.08 3.74
CA GLY A 81 -16.03 -20.10 3.76
C GLY A 81 -15.59 -21.41 3.12
N TYR A 82 -16.15 -22.49 3.57
CA TYR A 82 -15.90 -23.85 3.00
C TYR A 82 -14.42 -24.25 2.95
N GLY A 83 -13.61 -23.79 3.89
CA GLY A 83 -12.16 -24.01 3.89
C GLY A 83 -11.37 -23.07 2.98
N LEU A 84 -12.03 -22.26 2.16
CA LEU A 84 -11.41 -21.26 1.28
C LEU A 84 -11.28 -19.92 2.02
N ILE A 85 -10.12 -19.31 1.90
CA ILE A 85 -9.89 -17.89 2.21
C ILE A 85 -9.45 -17.23 0.92
N ALA A 86 -10.11 -16.12 0.55
CA ALA A 86 -9.68 -15.28 -0.56
C ALA A 86 -9.75 -13.82 -0.12
N ARG A 87 -8.77 -13.03 -0.53
CA ARG A 87 -8.75 -11.59 -0.31
C ARG A 87 -8.09 -10.89 -1.49
N GLY A 88 -8.52 -9.68 -1.75
CA GLY A 88 -7.90 -8.87 -2.76
C GLY A 88 -8.19 -7.40 -2.50
N HIS A 89 -7.38 -6.57 -3.14
CA HIS A 89 -7.51 -5.12 -3.09
C HIS A 89 -7.21 -4.50 -4.44
N PHE A 90 -7.75 -3.33 -4.65
CA PHE A 90 -7.44 -2.46 -5.76
C PHE A 90 -7.43 -1.02 -5.24
N ASP A 91 -6.30 -0.35 -5.42
CA ASP A 91 -6.09 1.03 -5.01
C ASP A 91 -5.69 1.85 -6.24
N TYR A 92 -6.31 3.00 -6.40
CA TYR A 92 -5.95 3.97 -7.43
C TYR A 92 -5.82 5.35 -6.80
N GLY A 93 -4.66 5.97 -7.00
CA GLY A 93 -4.35 7.30 -6.52
C GLY A 93 -4.14 8.26 -7.69
N HIS A 94 -4.69 9.46 -7.57
CA HIS A 94 -4.49 10.56 -8.52
C HIS A 94 -4.00 11.81 -7.79
N LEU A 95 -2.98 12.45 -8.35
CA LEU A 95 -2.42 13.73 -7.91
C LEU A 95 -2.62 14.76 -9.02
N SER A 96 -3.40 15.80 -8.73
CA SER A 96 -3.51 16.93 -9.66
C SER A 96 -2.21 17.75 -9.69
N ASP A 97 -2.01 18.50 -10.77
CA ASP A 97 -0.84 19.38 -10.95
C ASP A 97 0.54 18.71 -10.83
N ALA A 98 0.62 17.39 -10.99
CA ALA A 98 1.86 16.62 -10.87
C ALA A 98 2.99 17.17 -11.76
N LYS A 99 2.66 17.72 -12.94
CA LYS A 99 3.63 18.37 -13.85
C LYS A 99 4.26 19.61 -13.22
N HIS A 100 3.45 20.47 -12.61
CA HIS A 100 3.94 21.69 -11.97
C HIS A 100 4.76 21.36 -10.72
N ILE A 101 4.31 20.35 -9.94
CA ILE A 101 5.04 19.85 -8.76
C ILE A 101 6.38 19.25 -9.18
N THR A 102 6.43 18.49 -10.27
CA THR A 102 7.67 17.96 -10.85
C THR A 102 8.60 19.10 -11.26
N ALA A 103 8.11 20.10 -11.98
CA ALA A 103 8.91 21.25 -12.40
C ALA A 103 9.47 22.01 -11.20
N PHE A 104 8.69 22.15 -10.14
CA PHE A 104 9.13 22.73 -8.88
C PHE A 104 10.25 21.91 -8.21
N ASN A 105 10.08 20.59 -8.12
CA ASN A 105 11.08 19.69 -7.56
C ASN A 105 12.41 19.71 -8.34
N MET A 106 12.31 19.78 -9.67
CA MET A 106 13.48 19.87 -10.54
C MET A 106 14.32 21.14 -10.31
N ASN A 107 13.67 22.22 -9.91
CA ASN A 107 14.30 23.53 -9.61
C ASN A 107 14.76 23.67 -8.15
N MET A 108 14.47 22.69 -7.30
CA MET A 108 14.89 22.73 -5.89
C MET A 108 16.42 22.66 -5.74
N SER A 109 16.89 23.26 -4.65
CA SER A 109 18.32 23.25 -4.32
C SER A 109 18.85 21.84 -4.09
N SER A 110 20.18 21.68 -4.22
CA SER A 110 20.83 20.39 -4.02
C SER A 110 20.69 19.81 -2.61
N LYS A 111 20.28 20.61 -1.63
CA LYS A 111 20.08 20.22 -0.23
C LYS A 111 18.64 19.75 0.05
N SER A 112 17.72 19.92 -0.89
CA SER A 112 16.33 19.44 -0.72
C SER A 112 16.26 17.91 -0.84
N PRO A 113 15.51 17.23 0.05
CA PRO A 113 15.29 15.80 -0.05
C PRO A 113 14.49 15.40 -1.30
N SER A 114 13.65 16.29 -1.85
CA SER A 114 12.82 16.06 -3.05
C SER A 114 13.47 16.60 -4.33
N LYS A 115 14.72 16.96 -4.25
CA LYS A 115 15.48 17.53 -5.36
C LYS A 115 15.49 16.62 -6.58
N LYS A 116 15.15 17.19 -7.73
CA LYS A 116 15.23 16.52 -9.04
C LYS A 116 14.47 15.19 -9.13
N GLN A 117 13.39 15.08 -8.37
CA GLN A 117 12.51 13.92 -8.45
C GLN A 117 11.27 14.27 -9.24
N LYS A 118 10.92 13.39 -10.17
CA LYS A 118 9.65 13.45 -10.88
C LYS A 118 8.54 12.92 -9.95
N VAL A 119 7.34 13.47 -10.11
CA VAL A 119 6.15 13.05 -9.37
C VAL A 119 5.13 12.56 -10.37
N ALA A 120 4.63 11.36 -10.17
CA ALA A 120 3.58 10.80 -11.00
C ALA A 120 2.24 11.48 -10.74
N SER A 121 1.41 11.53 -11.79
CA SER A 121 0.01 11.94 -11.66
C SER A 121 -0.86 10.82 -11.12
N ASP A 122 -0.52 9.57 -11.43
CA ASP A 122 -1.34 8.43 -11.06
C ASP A 122 -0.48 7.29 -10.54
N ALA A 123 -1.00 6.60 -9.53
CA ALA A 123 -0.42 5.40 -8.94
C ALA A 123 -1.49 4.32 -8.81
N ILE A 124 -1.09 3.07 -8.94
CA ILE A 124 -1.99 1.92 -8.86
C ILE A 124 -1.38 0.82 -7.98
N SER A 125 -2.23 0.13 -7.23
CA SER A 125 -1.88 -1.09 -6.53
C SER A 125 -3.03 -2.07 -6.61
N THR A 126 -2.72 -3.33 -6.84
CA THR A 126 -3.72 -4.40 -6.81
C THR A 126 -3.08 -5.70 -6.36
N GLY A 127 -3.83 -6.49 -5.64
CA GLY A 127 -3.35 -7.79 -5.17
C GLY A 127 -4.51 -8.75 -4.96
N ILE A 128 -4.21 -10.02 -5.16
CA ILE A 128 -5.12 -11.11 -4.86
C ILE A 128 -4.37 -12.24 -4.17
N GLU A 129 -4.97 -12.76 -3.11
CA GLU A 129 -4.50 -13.94 -2.39
C GLU A 129 -5.65 -14.93 -2.23
N ALA A 130 -5.38 -16.19 -2.49
CA ALA A 130 -6.32 -17.28 -2.22
C ALA A 130 -5.61 -18.44 -1.53
N GLY A 131 -6.25 -19.00 -0.53
CA GLY A 131 -5.72 -20.15 0.23
C GLY A 131 -6.82 -21.13 0.59
N TYR A 132 -6.44 -22.41 0.68
CA TYR A 132 -7.35 -23.49 1.05
C TYR A 132 -6.86 -24.25 2.27
N ASP A 133 -7.76 -24.49 3.23
CA ASP A 133 -7.49 -25.27 4.43
C ASP A 133 -7.60 -26.77 4.13
N PHE A 134 -6.47 -27.41 3.90
CA PHE A 134 -6.43 -28.85 3.64
C PHE A 134 -6.87 -29.71 4.83
N PHE A 135 -6.72 -29.21 6.05
CA PHE A 135 -7.17 -29.96 7.24
C PHE A 135 -8.69 -29.94 7.39
N SER A 136 -9.38 -29.03 6.73
CA SER A 136 -10.84 -29.03 6.65
C SER A 136 -11.42 -30.31 6.02
N LEU A 137 -10.63 -31.04 5.22
CA LEU A 137 -11.01 -32.30 4.59
C LEU A 137 -10.94 -33.49 5.56
N SER A 138 -10.23 -33.37 6.69
CA SER A 138 -10.10 -34.43 7.68
C SER A 138 -10.94 -34.16 8.93
N PRO A 139 -11.98 -34.99 9.21
CA PRO A 139 -12.81 -34.81 10.41
C PRO A 139 -12.01 -34.80 11.71
N LYS A 140 -10.94 -35.60 11.79
CA LYS A 140 -10.09 -35.69 13.01
C LYS A 140 -9.31 -34.38 13.25
N LEU A 141 -8.66 -33.84 12.21
CA LEU A 141 -7.87 -32.62 12.33
C LEU A 141 -8.77 -31.40 12.55
N ARG A 142 -9.92 -31.38 11.91
CA ARG A 142 -10.95 -30.37 12.14
C ARG A 142 -11.49 -30.40 13.57
N ALA A 143 -11.72 -31.58 14.15
CA ALA A 143 -12.14 -31.72 15.55
C ALA A 143 -11.05 -31.25 16.53
N ALA A 144 -9.78 -31.36 16.16
CA ALA A 144 -8.64 -30.85 16.94
C ALA A 144 -8.42 -29.35 16.73
N ASN A 145 -9.28 -28.63 15.96
CA ASN A 145 -9.13 -27.22 15.59
C ASN A 145 -7.80 -26.87 14.90
N GLN A 146 -7.14 -27.86 14.30
CA GLN A 146 -5.95 -27.62 13.50
C GLN A 146 -6.32 -27.17 12.09
N ARG A 147 -5.52 -26.27 11.50
CA ARG A 147 -5.71 -25.80 10.14
C ARG A 147 -4.37 -25.73 9.42
N LEU A 148 -4.41 -26.07 8.13
CA LEU A 148 -3.26 -25.95 7.24
C LEU A 148 -3.70 -25.30 5.93
N TYR A 149 -3.36 -24.02 5.76
CA TYR A 149 -3.62 -23.28 4.55
C TYR A 149 -2.41 -23.36 3.62
N LEU A 150 -2.64 -23.83 2.39
CA LEU A 150 -1.77 -23.53 1.26
C LEU A 150 -2.37 -22.31 0.56
N PHE A 151 -1.56 -21.29 0.30
CA PHE A 151 -2.01 -20.07 -0.35
C PHE A 151 -1.10 -19.68 -1.51
N GLY A 152 -1.67 -18.98 -2.47
CA GLY A 152 -0.97 -18.26 -3.51
C GLY A 152 -1.38 -16.79 -3.50
N ARG A 153 -0.43 -15.90 -3.79
CA ARG A 153 -0.63 -14.46 -3.85
C ARG A 153 0.02 -13.88 -5.09
N TYR A 154 -0.66 -12.92 -5.69
CA TYR A 154 -0.12 -12.05 -6.73
C TYR A 154 -0.36 -10.60 -6.33
N ASP A 155 0.70 -9.80 -6.40
CA ASP A 155 0.65 -8.36 -6.15
C ASP A 155 1.23 -7.62 -7.36
N TYR A 156 0.56 -6.56 -7.78
CA TYR A 156 1.03 -5.57 -8.73
C TYR A 156 0.91 -4.18 -8.12
N TYR A 157 1.96 -3.40 -8.19
CA TYR A 157 1.91 -1.99 -7.84
C TYR A 157 2.84 -1.17 -8.70
N ASP A 158 2.37 0.02 -9.06
CA ASP A 158 3.14 0.98 -9.80
C ASP A 158 2.89 2.38 -9.23
N SER A 159 3.92 2.93 -8.60
CA SER A 159 3.88 4.25 -8.00
C SER A 159 3.99 5.38 -9.03
N MET A 160 4.32 5.06 -10.28
CA MET A 160 4.43 5.99 -11.39
C MET A 160 3.63 5.53 -12.61
N TYR A 161 2.43 5.01 -12.38
CA TYR A 161 1.57 4.42 -13.41
C TYR A 161 1.26 5.37 -14.57
N LYS A 162 1.13 6.68 -14.27
CA LYS A 162 1.04 7.70 -15.32
C LYS A 162 1.83 8.94 -14.90
N MET A 163 2.45 9.55 -15.90
CA MET A 163 3.13 10.83 -15.77
C MET A 163 2.34 11.91 -16.49
N GLN A 164 2.17 13.06 -15.85
CA GLN A 164 1.54 14.22 -16.49
C GLN A 164 2.56 14.96 -17.37
N GLY A 165 2.17 15.29 -18.60
CA GLY A 165 3.01 16.07 -19.52
C GLY A 165 3.91 15.24 -20.43
N GLY A 166 3.71 13.91 -20.51
CA GLY A 166 4.44 13.03 -21.44
C GLY A 166 5.85 12.69 -20.99
N ASP A 167 6.18 12.95 -19.74
CA ASP A 167 7.42 12.49 -19.14
C ASP A 167 7.44 10.96 -19.07
N LEU A 168 8.62 10.37 -19.27
CA LEU A 168 8.83 8.94 -19.05
C LEU A 168 8.87 8.66 -17.54
N ASP A 169 8.22 7.59 -17.14
CA ASP A 169 8.30 7.00 -15.80
C ASP A 169 9.68 6.37 -15.56
N TYR A 170 9.88 5.91 -14.35
CA TYR A 170 11.03 5.08 -14.02
C TYR A 170 10.61 3.61 -14.08
N GLU A 171 11.19 2.84 -15.01
CA GLU A 171 10.89 1.42 -15.25
C GLU A 171 10.91 0.54 -13.97
N TRP A 172 11.67 0.97 -12.94
CA TRP A 172 11.74 0.25 -11.66
C TRP A 172 10.59 0.55 -10.69
N CYS A 173 9.63 1.42 -11.05
CA CYS A 173 8.48 1.75 -10.20
C CYS A 173 7.33 0.76 -10.34
N GLY A 174 7.24 0.07 -11.48
CA GLY A 174 6.27 -1.00 -11.71
C GLY A 174 6.79 -2.33 -11.15
N HIS A 175 6.09 -2.92 -10.18
CA HIS A 175 6.48 -4.16 -9.53
C HIS A 175 5.37 -5.20 -9.63
N GLN A 176 5.79 -6.42 -9.96
CA GLN A 176 4.93 -7.60 -9.90
C GLN A 176 5.58 -8.63 -8.98
N ARG A 177 4.81 -9.25 -8.12
CA ARG A 177 5.28 -10.25 -7.17
C ARG A 177 4.32 -11.41 -7.12
N VAL A 178 4.85 -12.62 -7.19
CA VAL A 178 4.14 -13.87 -6.96
C VAL A 178 4.68 -14.50 -5.69
N ALA A 179 3.78 -14.99 -4.85
CA ALA A 179 4.16 -15.72 -3.65
C ALA A 179 3.32 -16.98 -3.49
N VAL A 180 3.92 -18.00 -2.90
CA VAL A 180 3.25 -19.24 -2.47
C VAL A 180 3.70 -19.55 -1.06
N GLY A 181 2.79 -20.03 -0.22
CA GLY A 181 3.16 -20.32 1.16
C GLY A 181 2.19 -21.20 1.90
N LEU A 182 2.61 -21.56 3.10
CA LEU A 182 1.87 -22.40 4.05
C LEU A 182 1.66 -21.65 5.36
N ASN A 183 0.44 -21.73 5.90
CA ASN A 183 0.11 -21.27 7.23
C ASN A 183 -0.44 -22.46 8.03
N TYR A 184 0.34 -22.96 8.99
CA TYR A 184 -0.06 -24.04 9.89
C TYR A 184 -0.50 -23.51 11.24
N TYR A 185 -1.71 -23.83 11.64
CA TYR A 185 -2.29 -23.51 12.96
C TYR A 185 -2.36 -24.78 13.79
N PRO A 186 -1.38 -25.07 14.65
CA PRO A 186 -1.46 -26.20 15.60
C PRO A 186 -2.57 -25.99 16.63
N ILE A 187 -2.83 -24.75 17.00
CA ILE A 187 -3.96 -24.26 17.78
C ILE A 187 -4.44 -22.93 17.18
N PRO A 188 -5.68 -22.49 17.43
CA PRO A 188 -6.23 -21.27 16.82
C PRO A 188 -5.41 -20.00 17.08
N GLN A 189 -4.67 -19.94 18.20
CA GLN A 189 -3.90 -18.78 18.63
C GLN A 189 -2.49 -18.71 18.04
N ILE A 190 -1.95 -19.81 17.54
CA ILE A 190 -0.58 -19.86 17.02
C ILE A 190 -0.62 -20.19 15.54
N VAL A 191 0.12 -19.44 14.75
CA VAL A 191 0.38 -19.76 13.34
C VAL A 191 1.87 -19.83 13.06
N ILE A 192 2.29 -20.89 12.40
CA ILE A 192 3.61 -21.08 11.83
C ILE A 192 3.47 -20.81 10.33
N LYS A 193 4.27 -19.89 9.80
CA LYS A 193 4.17 -19.40 8.42
C LYS A 193 5.45 -19.69 7.67
N GLY A 194 5.31 -20.14 6.43
CA GLY A 194 6.40 -20.24 5.46
C GLY A 194 5.93 -19.67 4.13
N GLU A 195 6.71 -18.81 3.51
CA GLU A 195 6.40 -18.18 2.21
C GLU A 195 7.65 -18.16 1.35
N TYR A 196 7.48 -18.50 0.09
CA TYR A 196 8.43 -18.20 -0.98
C TYR A 196 7.81 -17.18 -1.91
N ALA A 197 8.56 -16.13 -2.24
CA ALA A 197 8.09 -15.08 -3.13
C ALA A 197 9.18 -14.67 -4.11
N VAL A 198 8.77 -14.29 -5.31
CA VAL A 198 9.64 -13.82 -6.39
C VAL A 198 9.03 -12.61 -7.08
N GLY A 199 9.84 -11.59 -7.36
CA GLY A 199 9.46 -10.48 -8.20
C GLY A 199 9.57 -10.85 -9.68
N LEU A 200 8.66 -10.34 -10.51
CA LEU A 200 8.67 -10.53 -11.97
C LEU A 200 9.21 -9.28 -12.67
N LEU A 201 10.30 -8.74 -12.17
CA LEU A 201 11.02 -7.62 -12.76
C LEU A 201 12.09 -8.10 -13.73
N ASP A 202 12.49 -7.22 -14.63
CA ASP A 202 13.66 -7.44 -15.47
C ASP A 202 14.91 -7.71 -14.60
N SER A 203 15.77 -8.62 -15.02
CA SER A 203 16.96 -9.05 -14.24
C SER A 203 17.87 -7.91 -13.85
N LYS A 204 17.90 -6.81 -14.62
CA LYS A 204 18.68 -5.59 -14.31
C LYS A 204 18.17 -4.85 -13.06
N TYR A 205 16.92 -5.10 -12.61
CA TYR A 205 16.31 -4.43 -11.47
C TYR A 205 16.12 -5.33 -10.26
N ASN A 206 16.68 -6.52 -10.31
CA ASN A 206 16.63 -7.50 -9.22
C ASN A 206 15.22 -8.01 -8.88
N ASN A 207 14.92 -9.20 -9.31
CA ASN A 207 13.65 -9.90 -9.03
C ASN A 207 13.64 -10.65 -7.68
N GLU A 208 14.64 -10.45 -6.84
CA GLU A 208 14.84 -10.91 -5.46
C GLU A 208 13.90 -12.04 -4.98
N PRO A 209 14.26 -13.31 -5.21
CA PRO A 209 13.56 -14.40 -4.58
C PRO A 209 13.79 -14.33 -3.06
N SER A 210 12.75 -14.53 -2.28
CA SER A 210 12.80 -14.48 -0.83
C SER A 210 12.10 -15.66 -0.20
N ILE A 211 12.68 -16.19 0.87
CA ILE A 211 12.04 -17.18 1.75
C ILE A 211 11.80 -16.49 3.09
N SER A 212 10.59 -16.56 3.56
CA SER A 212 10.18 -16.00 4.84
C SER A 212 9.63 -17.11 5.74
N LEU A 213 10.11 -17.17 6.97
CA LEU A 213 9.59 -18.06 8.01
C LEU A 213 9.18 -17.19 9.19
N GLY A 214 8.08 -17.54 9.84
CA GLY A 214 7.60 -16.77 10.97
C GLY A 214 6.64 -17.56 11.85
N VAL A 215 6.56 -17.14 13.11
CA VAL A 215 5.56 -17.60 14.08
C VAL A 215 4.83 -16.39 14.61
N ALA A 216 3.51 -16.47 14.66
CA ALA A 216 2.69 -15.41 15.25
C ALA A 216 1.73 -16.00 16.28
N TYR A 217 1.52 -15.25 17.34
CA TYR A 217 0.54 -15.53 18.40
C TYR A 217 -0.55 -14.45 18.39
N SER A 218 -1.79 -14.88 18.50
CA SER A 218 -2.95 -14.00 18.62
C SER A 218 -3.73 -14.37 19.88
N GLY A 219 -3.61 -13.57 20.93
CA GLY A 219 -4.25 -13.78 22.22
C GLY A 219 -3.82 -12.73 23.24
N TRP A 220 -4.38 -12.82 24.44
CA TRP A 220 -3.98 -11.99 25.57
C TRP A 220 -2.89 -12.71 26.36
N PHE A 221 -1.83 -12.00 26.71
CA PHE A 221 -0.92 -12.44 27.75
C PHE A 221 -1.55 -12.00 29.09
N LEU A 222 -1.93 -12.96 29.91
CA LEU A 222 -2.33 -12.72 31.29
C LEU A 222 -1.11 -12.51 32.17
#